data_90079b8e03ce45015440eaa606739f9b
#
_entry.id   90079b8e03ce45015440eaa606739f9b
#
_cell.length_a   1.000
_cell.length_b   1.000
_cell.length_c   1.000
_cell.angle_alpha   90.00
_cell.angle_beta   90.00
_cell.angle_gamma   90.00
#
_symmetry.space_group_name_H-M   'P 1'
#
loop_
_entity.id
_entity.type
_entity.pdbx_description
1 polymer ?
#
loop_
_entity_poly.entity_id
_entity_poly.type
_entity_poly.pdbx_seq_one_letter_code
_entity_poly.pdbx_strand_id
1 'polypeptide(L)'
;MSTKVDPCFKWNTPGRQPNGLQASPDGLWVIDQIDPNDIYLLSYDDGRELNKIKTRALHSSGITIDPQGNVWVASTFTFELICFDQKTGKELVAYATPPYDQSGGPHGTEWRDGKLWFNVPITGRIFQMDPTDGKILHSIPCHGDRAHGIAWDPYDASLWCVDTNRRVIYKLNPFTGDILSAVGCSGPEPHGMTIWQGNFWVCDAESRAVSTFEVLKDG
;
A
#
# COMPACT_ATOMS: atom_id res chain seq x y z
N MET A 1 5.49 -22.32 -7.24
CA MET A 1 6.49 -22.09 -6.17
C MET A 1 6.89 -20.62 -6.23
N SER A 2 6.99 -19.91 -5.10
CA SER A 2 7.46 -18.52 -5.12
C SER A 2 8.98 -18.48 -5.30
N THR A 3 9.46 -17.53 -6.11
CA THR A 3 10.89 -17.26 -6.23
C THR A 3 11.40 -16.67 -4.93
N LYS A 4 12.49 -17.25 -4.39
CA LYS A 4 13.13 -16.71 -3.20
C LYS A 4 13.93 -15.46 -3.59
N VAL A 5 13.81 -14.40 -2.80
CA VAL A 5 14.58 -13.17 -2.98
C VAL A 5 15.46 -12.88 -1.76
N ASP A 6 16.57 -12.20 -1.98
CA ASP A 6 17.45 -11.73 -0.92
C ASP A 6 17.25 -10.22 -0.76
N PRO A 7 16.50 -9.77 0.26
CA PRO A 7 16.22 -8.36 0.44
C PRO A 7 17.45 -7.62 0.97
N CYS A 8 17.61 -6.40 0.48
CA CYS A 8 18.59 -5.44 0.98
C CYS A 8 17.91 -4.54 2.04
N PHE A 9 18.31 -4.66 3.30
CA PHE A 9 17.89 -3.75 4.35
C PHE A 9 18.34 -2.32 4.02
N LYS A 10 17.47 -1.35 4.21
CA LYS A 10 17.75 0.09 4.02
C LYS A 10 17.89 0.79 5.37
N TRP A 11 16.80 0.93 6.09
CA TRP A 11 16.71 1.64 7.36
C TRP A 11 15.41 1.27 8.10
N ASN A 12 15.26 1.72 9.34
CA ASN A 12 14.02 1.59 10.09
C ASN A 12 13.17 2.85 9.98
N THR A 13 11.86 2.70 9.89
CA THR A 13 10.94 3.83 9.91
C THR A 13 10.94 4.53 11.28
N PRO A 14 10.64 5.84 11.33
CA PRO A 14 10.51 6.56 12.60
C PRO A 14 9.27 6.15 13.39
N GLY A 15 8.21 5.72 12.69
CA GLY A 15 6.99 5.20 13.30
C GLY A 15 7.19 3.87 14.01
N ARG A 16 6.19 3.46 14.78
CA ARG A 16 6.27 2.23 15.58
C ARG A 16 5.79 0.99 14.86
N GLN A 17 4.90 1.18 13.87
CA GLN A 17 4.31 0.07 13.12
C GLN A 17 3.94 0.53 11.70
N PRO A 18 4.92 0.62 10.77
CA PRO A 18 4.68 1.04 9.39
C PRO A 18 3.78 0.03 8.68
N ASN A 19 2.79 0.52 7.96
CA ASN A 19 1.82 -0.36 7.31
C ASN A 19 1.65 -0.10 5.82
N GLY A 20 1.75 1.12 5.34
CA GLY A 20 1.66 1.45 3.93
C GLY A 20 2.88 2.19 3.42
N LEU A 21 3.25 1.95 2.17
CA LEU A 21 4.33 2.63 1.45
C LEU A 21 3.81 3.19 0.13
N GLN A 22 4.31 4.38 -0.24
CA GLN A 22 4.16 4.94 -1.58
C GLN A 22 5.43 5.65 -2.01
N ALA A 23 6.00 5.23 -3.12
CA ALA A 23 7.13 5.91 -3.71
C ALA A 23 6.72 7.18 -4.47
N SER A 24 7.55 8.22 -4.38
CA SER A 24 7.41 9.43 -5.17
C SER A 24 8.81 9.98 -5.54
N PRO A 25 8.92 10.92 -6.50
CA PRO A 25 10.19 11.55 -6.80
C PRO A 25 10.83 12.26 -5.60
N ASP A 26 10.02 12.72 -4.64
CA ASP A 26 10.49 13.49 -3.48
C ASP A 26 10.96 12.59 -2.32
N GLY A 27 10.64 11.29 -2.34
CA GLY A 27 10.99 10.33 -1.30
C GLY A 27 9.96 9.22 -1.13
N LEU A 28 10.13 8.43 -0.09
CA LEU A 28 9.23 7.34 0.28
C LEU A 28 8.22 7.81 1.31
N TRP A 29 6.95 7.76 0.94
CA TRP A 29 5.85 7.97 1.86
C TRP A 29 5.60 6.70 2.66
N VAL A 30 5.46 6.87 3.98
CA VAL A 30 5.20 5.79 4.93
C VAL A 30 4.07 6.20 5.85
N ILE A 31 3.07 5.34 6.03
CA ILE A 31 2.03 5.56 7.03
C ILE A 31 2.20 4.59 8.20
N ASP A 32 2.09 5.12 9.43
CA ASP A 32 2.07 4.33 10.65
C ASP A 32 0.64 3.98 11.04
N GLN A 33 0.38 2.71 11.39
CA GLN A 33 -0.96 2.28 11.79
C GLN A 33 -1.28 2.51 13.27
N ILE A 34 -0.28 2.80 14.10
CA ILE A 34 -0.45 3.07 15.53
C ILE A 34 -0.63 4.59 15.75
N ASP A 35 -1.47 4.93 16.71
CA ASP A 35 -1.64 6.33 17.15
C ASP A 35 -0.28 7.05 17.34
N PRO A 36 -0.08 8.21 16.74
CA PRO A 36 -1.06 9.12 16.14
C PRO A 36 -1.40 8.89 14.66
N ASN A 37 -1.06 7.77 14.04
CA ASN A 37 -1.29 7.46 12.62
C ASN A 37 -0.69 8.52 11.68
N ASP A 38 0.54 8.93 11.97
CA ASP A 38 1.25 9.95 11.18
C ASP A 38 1.68 9.40 9.81
N ILE A 39 1.68 10.27 8.82
CA ILE A 39 2.28 10.02 7.51
C ILE A 39 3.64 10.70 7.48
N TYR A 40 4.66 9.98 7.07
CA TYR A 40 6.03 10.46 6.92
C TYR A 40 6.44 10.45 5.45
N LEU A 41 7.09 11.51 4.98
CA LEU A 41 7.93 11.48 3.78
C LEU A 41 9.37 11.27 4.21
N LEU A 42 10.00 10.21 3.76
CA LEU A 42 11.33 9.79 4.16
C LEU A 42 12.29 9.81 2.97
N SER A 43 13.55 10.18 3.24
CA SER A 43 14.64 10.08 2.26
C SER A 43 14.90 8.62 1.90
N TYR A 44 15.11 8.33 0.61
CA TYR A 44 15.49 7.00 0.14
C TYR A 44 16.87 6.54 0.65
N ASP A 45 17.77 7.49 0.91
CA ASP A 45 19.16 7.19 1.24
C ASP A 45 19.31 6.67 2.68
N ASP A 46 18.66 7.36 3.64
CA ASP A 46 18.92 7.15 5.07
C ASP A 46 17.64 7.05 5.94
N GLY A 47 16.45 7.15 5.34
CA GLY A 47 15.18 7.14 6.07
C GLY A 47 14.91 8.39 6.89
N ARG A 48 15.68 9.46 6.70
CA ARG A 48 15.50 10.73 7.38
C ARG A 48 14.15 11.35 7.03
N GLU A 49 13.43 11.86 8.03
CA GLU A 49 12.17 12.58 7.85
C GLU A 49 12.39 13.87 7.04
N LEU A 50 11.69 13.97 5.91
CA LEU A 50 11.66 15.15 5.04
C LEU A 50 10.39 15.96 5.27
N ASN A 51 9.27 15.30 5.56
CA ASN A 51 7.98 15.90 5.85
C ASN A 51 7.14 14.97 6.72
N LYS A 52 6.14 15.55 7.40
CA LYS A 52 5.20 14.81 8.24
C LYS A 52 3.80 15.43 8.18
N ILE A 53 2.79 14.58 7.99
CA ILE A 53 1.38 14.97 7.96
C ILE A 53 0.64 14.23 9.08
N LYS A 54 -0.15 14.97 9.84
CA LYS A 54 -1.07 14.39 10.82
C LYS A 54 -2.39 14.05 10.16
N THR A 55 -2.98 12.92 10.54
CA THR A 55 -4.27 12.49 10.02
C THR A 55 -5.26 12.18 11.12
N ARG A 56 -6.56 12.12 10.77
CA ARG A 56 -7.60 11.56 11.64
C ARG A 56 -7.83 10.07 11.43
N ALA A 57 -7.07 9.48 10.51
CA ALA A 57 -7.22 8.06 10.20
C ALA A 57 -6.96 7.21 11.45
N LEU A 58 -7.65 6.08 11.55
CA LEU A 58 -7.49 5.13 12.64
C LEU A 58 -7.03 3.78 12.08
N HIS A 59 -5.93 3.28 12.61
CA HIS A 59 -5.30 2.05 12.13
C HIS A 59 -5.01 2.10 10.63
N SER A 60 -4.25 3.11 10.23
CA SER A 60 -3.96 3.40 8.82
C SER A 60 -3.13 2.30 8.19
N SER A 61 -3.57 1.77 7.05
CA SER A 61 -2.96 0.58 6.44
C SER A 61 -2.42 0.78 5.03
N GLY A 62 -2.93 1.73 4.28
CA GLY A 62 -2.49 2.00 2.91
C GLY A 62 -2.32 3.47 2.65
N ILE A 63 -1.44 3.80 1.71
CA ILE A 63 -1.18 5.17 1.27
C ILE A 63 -0.89 5.19 -0.22
N THR A 64 -1.42 6.18 -0.94
CA THR A 64 -1.03 6.49 -2.32
C THR A 64 -1.12 7.99 -2.59
N ILE A 65 -0.51 8.44 -3.68
CA ILE A 65 -0.48 9.85 -4.10
C ILE A 65 -1.16 9.98 -5.45
N ASP A 66 -2.12 10.91 -5.57
CA ASP A 66 -2.73 11.21 -6.86
C ASP A 66 -1.86 12.17 -7.71
N PRO A 67 -2.17 12.35 -9.00
CA PRO A 67 -1.40 13.25 -9.87
C PRO A 67 -1.43 14.73 -9.47
N GLN A 68 -2.36 15.15 -8.60
CA GLN A 68 -2.44 16.48 -8.05
C GLN A 68 -1.54 16.64 -6.81
N GLY A 69 -0.94 15.55 -6.33
CA GLY A 69 -0.11 15.50 -5.14
C GLY A 69 -0.91 15.35 -3.85
N ASN A 70 -2.20 14.99 -3.91
CA ASN A 70 -2.94 14.70 -2.69
C ASN A 70 -2.63 13.30 -2.18
N VAL A 71 -2.69 13.13 -0.87
CA VAL A 71 -2.40 11.86 -0.19
C VAL A 71 -3.70 11.14 0.13
N TRP A 72 -3.86 9.94 -0.41
CA TRP A 72 -4.97 9.06 -0.11
C TRP A 72 -4.54 8.00 0.90
N VAL A 73 -5.35 7.81 1.93
CA VAL A 73 -5.07 6.92 3.08
C VAL A 73 -6.20 5.93 3.27
N ALA A 74 -5.86 4.67 3.47
CA ALA A 74 -6.78 3.65 3.94
C ALA A 74 -6.88 3.73 5.48
N SER A 75 -8.03 4.14 5.98
CA SER A 75 -8.36 4.16 7.41
C SER A 75 -9.16 2.93 7.76
N THR A 76 -8.49 1.89 8.24
CA THR A 76 -9.10 0.56 8.43
C THR A 76 -10.23 0.58 9.45
N PHE A 77 -10.07 1.31 10.56
CA PHE A 77 -11.06 1.30 11.65
C PHE A 77 -12.17 2.35 11.50
N THR A 78 -12.03 3.30 10.56
CA THR A 78 -13.14 4.17 10.16
C THR A 78 -13.83 3.67 8.89
N PHE A 79 -13.30 2.61 8.25
CA PHE A 79 -13.85 1.99 7.03
C PHE A 79 -13.91 2.94 5.84
N GLU A 80 -12.89 3.81 5.73
CA GLU A 80 -12.84 4.89 4.74
C GLU A 80 -11.53 4.91 3.96
N LEU A 81 -11.60 5.43 2.73
CA LEU A 81 -10.46 6.03 2.04
C LEU A 81 -10.57 7.55 2.21
N ILE A 82 -9.52 8.18 2.73
CA ILE A 82 -9.49 9.60 3.07
C ILE A 82 -8.42 10.29 2.22
N CYS A 83 -8.78 11.40 1.59
CA CYS A 83 -7.88 12.24 0.82
C CYS A 83 -7.46 13.46 1.63
N PHE A 84 -6.16 13.73 1.68
CA PHE A 84 -5.58 14.90 2.33
C PHE A 84 -4.77 15.74 1.35
N ASP A 85 -4.86 17.05 1.47
CA ASP A 85 -3.91 17.96 0.84
C ASP A 85 -2.52 17.77 1.44
N GLN A 86 -1.54 17.43 0.61
CA GLN A 86 -0.17 17.10 1.05
C GLN A 86 0.53 18.26 1.77
N LYS A 87 0.22 19.52 1.40
CA LYS A 87 0.92 20.71 1.92
C LYS A 87 0.34 21.19 3.24
N THR A 88 -0.97 21.10 3.37
CA THR A 88 -1.69 21.65 4.52
C THR A 88 -2.13 20.59 5.53
N GLY A 89 -2.16 19.31 5.14
CA GLY A 89 -2.73 18.22 5.92
C GLY A 89 -4.25 18.28 6.04
N LYS A 90 -4.91 19.19 5.29
CA LYS A 90 -6.36 19.33 5.34
C LYS A 90 -7.03 18.17 4.61
N GLU A 91 -8.04 17.59 5.25
CA GLU A 91 -8.91 16.61 4.60
C GLU A 91 -9.71 17.28 3.47
N LEU A 92 -9.73 16.64 2.32
CA LEU A 92 -10.43 17.09 1.11
C LEU A 92 -11.73 16.33 0.92
N VAL A 93 -11.69 14.99 1.04
CA VAL A 93 -12.84 14.10 0.88
C VAL A 93 -12.56 12.77 1.57
N ALA A 94 -13.62 12.07 1.96
CA ALA A 94 -13.58 10.70 2.45
C ALA A 94 -14.71 9.88 1.84
N TYR A 95 -14.43 8.61 1.54
CA TYR A 95 -15.40 7.66 0.99
C TYR A 95 -15.42 6.38 1.81
N ALA A 96 -16.63 5.95 2.19
CA ALA A 96 -16.83 4.65 2.81
C ALA A 96 -16.47 3.52 1.83
N THR A 97 -15.92 2.42 2.36
CA THR A 97 -15.49 1.28 1.56
C THR A 97 -16.35 0.05 1.80
N PRO A 98 -16.46 -0.88 0.81
CA PRO A 98 -17.07 -2.18 1.06
C PRO A 98 -16.43 -2.89 2.27
N PRO A 99 -17.16 -3.77 2.99
CA PRO A 99 -18.53 -4.24 2.70
C PRO A 99 -19.66 -3.31 3.19
N TYR A 100 -19.35 -2.10 3.66
CA TYR A 100 -20.27 -1.08 4.18
C TYR A 100 -21.02 -1.45 5.47
N ASP A 101 -20.83 -2.64 5.99
CA ASP A 101 -21.39 -3.13 7.27
C ASP A 101 -20.41 -3.00 8.43
N GLN A 102 -19.27 -2.34 8.18
CA GLN A 102 -18.19 -2.11 9.16
C GLN A 102 -17.54 -3.41 9.69
N SER A 103 -17.65 -4.52 8.97
CA SER A 103 -17.00 -5.78 9.35
C SER A 103 -15.49 -5.80 8.99
N GLY A 104 -15.01 -4.88 8.14
CA GLY A 104 -13.62 -4.74 7.78
C GLY A 104 -13.36 -3.49 6.95
N GLY A 105 -12.17 -2.94 7.07
CA GLY A 105 -11.76 -1.72 6.38
C GLY A 105 -10.72 -1.94 5.27
N PRO A 106 -10.41 -0.86 4.52
CA PRO A 106 -9.42 -0.89 3.47
C PRO A 106 -8.02 -1.02 4.05
N HIS A 107 -7.14 -1.67 3.27
CA HIS A 107 -5.71 -1.79 3.55
C HIS A 107 -4.90 -1.18 2.39
N GLY A 108 -4.04 -1.97 1.71
CA GLY A 108 -3.19 -1.43 0.65
C GLY A 108 -3.95 -0.60 -0.37
N THR A 109 -3.39 0.54 -0.74
CA THR A 109 -3.95 1.46 -1.74
C THR A 109 -2.93 1.78 -2.82
N GLU A 110 -3.41 2.01 -4.04
CA GLU A 110 -2.58 2.44 -5.15
C GLU A 110 -3.39 3.29 -6.14
N TRP A 111 -2.72 4.19 -6.84
CA TRP A 111 -3.32 5.04 -7.86
C TRP A 111 -2.92 4.58 -9.25
N ARG A 112 -3.89 4.44 -10.16
CA ARG A 112 -3.62 4.19 -11.57
C ARG A 112 -4.71 4.72 -12.49
N ASP A 113 -4.30 5.40 -13.55
CA ASP A 113 -5.16 5.85 -14.65
C ASP A 113 -6.42 6.59 -14.17
N GLY A 114 -6.24 7.50 -13.20
CA GLY A 114 -7.31 8.29 -12.62
C GLY A 114 -8.25 7.51 -11.68
N LYS A 115 -7.84 6.33 -11.22
CA LYS A 115 -8.63 5.49 -10.32
C LYS A 115 -7.84 5.08 -9.08
N LEU A 116 -8.56 4.92 -7.97
CA LEU A 116 -8.04 4.32 -6.75
C LEU A 116 -8.25 2.82 -6.77
N TRP A 117 -7.20 2.09 -6.41
CA TRP A 117 -7.23 0.67 -6.16
C TRP A 117 -6.93 0.42 -4.68
N PHE A 118 -7.66 -0.49 -4.06
CA PHE A 118 -7.45 -0.84 -2.66
C PHE A 118 -7.97 -2.25 -2.36
N ASN A 119 -7.35 -2.93 -1.42
CA ASN A 119 -7.88 -4.20 -0.96
C ASN A 119 -8.66 -4.05 0.36
N VAL A 120 -9.59 -4.96 0.56
CA VAL A 120 -10.31 -5.13 1.83
C VAL A 120 -10.22 -6.61 2.19
N PRO A 121 -9.28 -6.99 3.07
CA PRO A 121 -8.93 -8.40 3.31
C PRO A 121 -10.11 -9.29 3.69
N ILE A 122 -11.01 -8.81 4.56
CA ILE A 122 -12.19 -9.59 4.98
C ILE A 122 -13.11 -9.98 3.82
N THR A 123 -13.13 -9.20 2.74
CA THR A 123 -13.94 -9.50 1.55
C THR A 123 -13.22 -10.44 0.57
N GLY A 124 -11.92 -10.66 0.74
CA GLY A 124 -11.09 -11.37 -0.23
C GLY A 124 -11.00 -10.67 -1.59
N ARG A 125 -11.09 -9.33 -1.63
CA ARG A 125 -11.14 -8.58 -2.89
C ARG A 125 -10.24 -7.36 -2.89
N ILE A 126 -9.77 -7.02 -4.11
CA ILE A 126 -9.20 -5.74 -4.47
C ILE A 126 -10.25 -4.99 -5.29
N PHE A 127 -10.50 -3.75 -4.95
CA PHE A 127 -11.50 -2.87 -5.58
C PHE A 127 -10.84 -1.77 -6.39
N GLN A 128 -11.50 -1.37 -7.48
CA GLN A 128 -11.21 -0.14 -8.21
C GLN A 128 -12.34 0.86 -7.96
N MET A 129 -12.02 2.08 -7.58
CA MET A 129 -12.98 3.13 -7.24
C MET A 129 -12.75 4.40 -8.07
N ASP A 130 -13.83 5.07 -8.43
CA ASP A 130 -13.77 6.43 -8.96
C ASP A 130 -13.52 7.43 -7.82
N PRO A 131 -12.41 8.17 -7.82
CA PRO A 131 -12.10 9.11 -6.75
C PRO A 131 -12.97 10.39 -6.77
N THR A 132 -13.79 10.58 -7.79
CA THR A 132 -14.66 11.77 -7.91
C THR A 132 -15.98 11.61 -7.17
N ASP A 133 -16.48 10.39 -7.04
CA ASP A 133 -17.77 10.11 -6.41
C ASP A 133 -17.79 8.88 -5.48
N GLY A 134 -16.65 8.19 -5.34
CA GLY A 134 -16.50 7.03 -4.46
C GLY A 134 -17.15 5.73 -4.97
N LYS A 135 -17.61 5.70 -6.23
CA LYS A 135 -18.22 4.49 -6.80
C LYS A 135 -17.21 3.39 -7.07
N ILE A 136 -17.56 2.17 -6.68
CA ILE A 136 -16.82 0.98 -7.09
C ILE A 136 -17.11 0.69 -8.55
N LEU A 137 -16.07 0.66 -9.37
CA LEU A 137 -16.13 0.42 -10.81
C LEU A 137 -15.86 -1.04 -11.16
N HIS A 138 -14.97 -1.67 -10.40
CA HIS A 138 -14.50 -3.02 -10.66
C HIS A 138 -14.00 -3.66 -9.37
N SER A 139 -13.93 -4.98 -9.33
CA SER A 139 -13.22 -5.69 -8.26
C SER A 139 -12.75 -7.06 -8.73
N ILE A 140 -11.59 -7.46 -8.23
CA ILE A 140 -10.97 -8.76 -8.52
C ILE A 140 -10.78 -9.55 -7.23
N PRO A 141 -10.69 -10.88 -7.30
CA PRO A 141 -10.24 -11.69 -6.16
C PRO A 141 -8.86 -11.25 -5.67
N CYS A 142 -8.69 -11.23 -4.36
CA CYS A 142 -7.40 -11.09 -3.70
C CYS A 142 -7.02 -12.44 -3.11
N HIS A 143 -5.78 -12.86 -3.34
CA HIS A 143 -5.30 -14.16 -2.87
C HIS A 143 -4.56 -14.01 -1.54
N GLY A 144 -4.59 -15.09 -0.76
CA GLY A 144 -3.95 -15.13 0.56
C GLY A 144 -4.94 -14.90 1.70
N ASP A 145 -4.38 -14.80 2.91
CA ASP A 145 -5.18 -14.76 4.15
C ASP A 145 -5.18 -13.36 4.79
N ARG A 146 -4.18 -12.53 4.43
CA ARG A 146 -4.02 -11.20 5.00
C ARG A 146 -3.34 -10.26 3.99
N ALA A 147 -4.15 -9.82 3.02
CA ALA A 147 -3.69 -8.91 1.97
C ALA A 147 -3.40 -7.51 2.52
N HIS A 148 -2.25 -6.93 2.14
CA HIS A 148 -1.83 -5.59 2.52
C HIS A 148 -1.38 -4.77 1.31
N GLY A 149 -0.14 -4.27 1.27
CA GLY A 149 0.35 -3.40 0.24
C GLY A 149 0.10 -3.91 -1.17
N ILE A 150 -0.28 -3.01 -2.07
CA ILE A 150 -0.41 -3.28 -3.50
C ILE A 150 0.47 -2.31 -4.28
N ALA A 151 0.94 -2.73 -5.45
CA ALA A 151 1.73 -1.89 -6.34
C ALA A 151 1.60 -2.34 -7.80
N TRP A 152 1.68 -1.39 -8.73
CA TRP A 152 1.66 -1.70 -10.15
C TRP A 152 3.03 -2.14 -10.65
N ASP A 153 3.02 -3.24 -11.44
CA ASP A 153 4.22 -3.66 -12.16
C ASP A 153 4.60 -2.60 -13.20
N PRO A 154 5.85 -2.12 -13.23
CA PRO A 154 6.26 -1.09 -14.17
C PRO A 154 6.47 -1.61 -15.59
N TYR A 155 6.48 -2.93 -15.81
CA TYR A 155 6.85 -3.54 -17.08
C TYR A 155 5.64 -4.03 -17.89
N ASP A 156 4.60 -4.57 -17.23
CA ASP A 156 3.48 -5.22 -17.92
C ASP A 156 2.09 -4.83 -17.42
N ALA A 157 2.02 -3.84 -16.52
CA ALA A 157 0.77 -3.34 -15.96
C ALA A 157 -0.05 -4.37 -15.16
N SER A 158 0.56 -5.45 -14.67
CA SER A 158 -0.04 -6.33 -13.68
C SER A 158 -0.03 -5.69 -12.28
N LEU A 159 -0.77 -6.26 -11.34
CA LEU A 159 -0.88 -5.76 -9.98
C LEU A 159 -0.21 -6.71 -8.99
N TRP A 160 0.70 -6.21 -8.20
CA TRP A 160 1.30 -6.94 -7.09
C TRP A 160 0.54 -6.73 -5.80
N CYS A 161 0.42 -7.77 -4.95
CA CYS A 161 -0.24 -7.71 -3.66
C CYS A 161 0.50 -8.56 -2.62
N VAL A 162 0.83 -7.96 -1.48
CA VAL A 162 1.47 -8.66 -0.34
C VAL A 162 0.43 -9.47 0.42
N ASP A 163 0.74 -10.73 0.70
CA ASP A 163 0.10 -11.51 1.77
C ASP A 163 1.05 -11.62 2.96
N THR A 164 0.72 -10.92 4.02
CA THR A 164 1.51 -10.86 5.25
C THR A 164 1.69 -12.22 5.91
N ASN A 165 0.61 -13.00 6.06
CA ASN A 165 0.66 -14.26 6.76
C ASN A 165 1.50 -15.31 6.03
N ARG A 166 1.41 -15.34 4.71
CA ARG A 166 2.20 -16.26 3.87
C ARG A 166 3.57 -15.74 3.52
N ARG A 167 3.83 -14.45 3.74
CA ARG A 167 5.06 -13.75 3.34
C ARG A 167 5.36 -13.93 1.86
N VAL A 168 4.34 -13.69 1.05
CA VAL A 168 4.39 -13.82 -0.41
C VAL A 168 3.80 -12.56 -1.04
N ILE A 169 4.39 -12.13 -2.13
CA ILE A 169 3.86 -11.09 -2.99
C ILE A 169 3.35 -11.78 -4.26
N TYR A 170 2.05 -11.72 -4.49
CA TYR A 170 1.39 -12.27 -5.68
C TYR A 170 1.34 -11.24 -6.79
N LYS A 171 1.73 -11.64 -8.00
CA LYS A 171 1.48 -10.91 -9.24
C LYS A 171 0.12 -11.33 -9.76
N LEU A 172 -0.77 -10.38 -9.99
CA LEU A 172 -2.16 -10.62 -10.34
C LEU A 172 -2.52 -9.99 -11.69
N ASN A 173 -3.36 -10.66 -12.45
CA ASN A 173 -4.05 -10.04 -13.57
C ASN A 173 -5.07 -9.03 -13.03
N PRO A 174 -4.99 -7.73 -13.37
CA PRO A 174 -5.86 -6.69 -12.79
C PRO A 174 -7.31 -6.75 -13.30
N PHE A 175 -7.63 -7.57 -14.29
CA PHE A 175 -8.97 -7.75 -14.82
C PHE A 175 -9.67 -8.98 -14.24
N THR A 176 -8.92 -10.07 -14.00
CA THR A 176 -9.50 -11.35 -13.54
C THR A 176 -9.14 -11.68 -12.10
N GLY A 177 -8.03 -11.16 -11.59
CA GLY A 177 -7.44 -11.52 -10.30
C GLY A 177 -6.63 -12.81 -10.33
N ASP A 178 -6.44 -13.44 -11.49
CA ASP A 178 -5.63 -14.67 -11.61
C ASP A 178 -4.18 -14.41 -11.18
N ILE A 179 -3.61 -15.37 -10.46
CA ILE A 179 -2.19 -15.34 -10.10
C ILE A 179 -1.35 -15.61 -11.34
N LEU A 180 -0.51 -14.65 -11.71
CA LEU A 180 0.44 -14.78 -12.82
C LEU A 180 1.77 -15.36 -12.33
N SER A 181 2.27 -14.85 -11.20
CA SER A 181 3.48 -15.35 -10.55
C SER A 181 3.48 -14.99 -9.06
N ALA A 182 4.51 -15.41 -8.33
CA ALA A 182 4.65 -15.12 -6.91
C ALA A 182 6.12 -15.04 -6.49
N VAL A 183 6.40 -14.09 -5.59
CA VAL A 183 7.73 -13.84 -5.02
C VAL A 183 7.64 -13.97 -3.50
N GLY A 184 8.63 -14.66 -2.90
CA GLY A 184 8.73 -14.70 -1.43
C GLY A 184 9.10 -13.33 -0.88
N CYS A 185 8.50 -12.94 0.22
CA CYS A 185 8.84 -11.74 0.96
C CYS A 185 9.51 -12.11 2.28
N SER A 186 10.52 -11.35 2.67
CA SER A 186 11.23 -11.56 3.94
C SER A 186 10.65 -10.68 5.05
N GLY A 187 11.04 -11.00 6.27
CA GLY A 187 10.58 -10.30 7.48
C GLY A 187 9.47 -11.05 8.19
N PRO A 188 9.30 -10.79 9.49
CA PRO A 188 8.27 -11.45 10.30
C PRO A 188 6.85 -10.99 9.89
N GLU A 189 6.67 -9.72 9.51
CA GLU A 189 5.36 -9.14 9.25
C GLU A 189 5.38 -8.11 8.08
N PRO A 190 5.64 -8.55 6.81
CA PRO A 190 5.66 -7.64 5.68
C PRO A 190 4.26 -7.06 5.42
N HIS A 191 4.15 -5.73 5.31
CA HIS A 191 2.88 -5.03 5.16
C HIS A 191 2.84 -4.12 3.93
N GLY A 192 3.37 -2.90 4.05
CA GLY A 192 3.35 -1.93 2.97
C GLY A 192 4.32 -2.28 1.87
N MET A 193 3.91 -2.01 0.64
CA MET A 193 4.73 -2.24 -0.54
C MET A 193 4.51 -1.14 -1.56
N THR A 194 5.56 -0.76 -2.26
CA THR A 194 5.53 0.06 -3.47
C THR A 194 6.65 -0.37 -4.41
N ILE A 195 6.63 0.09 -5.66
CA ILE A 195 7.71 -0.17 -6.62
C ILE A 195 8.33 1.16 -7.05
N TRP A 196 9.64 1.25 -6.97
CA TRP A 196 10.40 2.42 -7.39
C TRP A 196 11.70 2.04 -8.08
N GLN A 197 11.95 2.60 -9.26
CA GLN A 197 13.15 2.36 -10.04
C GLN A 197 13.49 0.87 -10.22
N GLY A 198 12.45 0.06 -10.53
CA GLY A 198 12.60 -1.38 -10.77
C GLY A 198 12.81 -2.24 -9.53
N ASN A 199 12.64 -1.66 -8.33
CA ASN A 199 12.75 -2.38 -7.07
C ASN A 199 11.43 -2.35 -6.30
N PHE A 200 11.09 -3.47 -5.67
CA PHE A 200 10.16 -3.48 -4.55
C PHE A 200 10.78 -2.75 -3.36
N TRP A 201 9.98 -1.94 -2.72
CA TRP A 201 10.21 -1.38 -1.42
C TRP A 201 9.14 -1.94 -0.50
N VAL A 202 9.53 -2.61 0.58
CA VAL A 202 8.61 -3.28 1.50
C VAL A 202 8.95 -2.84 2.92
N CYS A 203 7.92 -2.48 3.70
CA CYS A 203 8.07 -2.29 5.14
C CYS A 203 7.55 -3.50 5.91
N ASP A 204 8.19 -3.76 7.03
CA ASP A 204 7.81 -4.79 7.98
C ASP A 204 7.27 -4.15 9.25
N ALA A 205 6.03 -4.51 9.62
CA ALA A 205 5.32 -3.85 10.71
C ALA A 205 5.88 -4.20 12.09
N GLU A 206 6.45 -5.39 12.27
CA GLU A 206 7.04 -5.82 13.54
C GLU A 206 8.44 -5.24 13.73
N SER A 207 9.33 -5.40 12.76
CA SER A 207 10.72 -4.95 12.86
C SER A 207 10.92 -3.47 12.53
N ARG A 208 9.96 -2.83 11.90
CA ARG A 208 10.01 -1.46 11.34
C ARG A 208 11.00 -1.29 10.20
N ALA A 209 11.56 -2.38 9.70
CA ALA A 209 12.54 -2.36 8.62
C ALA A 209 11.90 -1.98 7.29
N VAL A 210 12.59 -1.18 6.52
CA VAL A 210 12.35 -1.02 5.08
C VAL A 210 13.45 -1.76 4.34
N SER A 211 13.03 -2.59 3.39
CA SER A 211 13.95 -3.40 2.58
C SER A 211 13.58 -3.30 1.10
N THR A 212 14.56 -3.57 0.24
CA THR A 212 14.37 -3.55 -1.22
C THR A 212 14.88 -4.84 -1.85
N PHE A 213 14.28 -5.21 -2.98
CA PHE A 213 14.77 -6.24 -3.89
C PHE A 213 14.23 -5.98 -5.30
N GLU A 214 14.90 -6.50 -6.32
CA GLU A 214 14.52 -6.24 -7.71
C GLU A 214 13.16 -6.84 -8.07
N VAL A 215 12.38 -6.10 -8.89
CA VAL A 215 11.19 -6.64 -9.56
C VAL A 215 11.67 -7.57 -10.65
N LEU A 216 11.29 -8.85 -10.55
CA LEU A 216 11.67 -9.85 -11.55
C LEU A 216 10.97 -9.52 -12.87
N LYS A 217 11.75 -9.35 -13.93
CA LYS A 217 11.22 -9.30 -15.28
C LYS A 217 10.89 -10.72 -15.70
N ASP A 218 9.65 -10.94 -16.10
CA ASP A 218 9.30 -12.20 -16.78
C ASP A 218 10.10 -12.25 -18.09
N GLY A 219 10.95 -13.28 -18.25
CA GLY A 219 11.83 -13.48 -19.40
C GLY A 219 11.08 -13.86 -20.67
#